data_a2f47c2d447d476094c6f39799e49404
#
_entry.id   a2f47c2d447d476094c6f39799e49404
#
_cell.length_a   1.000
_cell.length_b   1.000
_cell.length_c   1.000
_cell.angle_alpha   90.00
_cell.angle_beta   90.00
_cell.angle_gamma   90.00
#
_symmetry.space_group_name_H-M   'P 1'
#
loop_
_entity.id
_entity.type
_entity.pdbx_description
1 polymer ?
#
loop_
_entity_poly.entity_id
_entity_poly.type
_entity_poly.pdbx_seq_one_letter_code
_entity_poly.pdbx_strand_id
1 'polypeptide(L)'
;MAELWDIYDINKNKTGRTVERGVYGFKEGEYHIVVTGIILNSKNEILITKRAPFKRFGGMWECNGGSILAGEDSLQGILRELKEELGVVFKQEEAIFLKEIRRDKLPPDFKDLWLFKRNIKKEEITFPDGEATDFMWVTIDEFMKMYENKIIIPTIDFGREEYNLALKLLS
;
A
#
# COMPACT_ATOMS: atom_id res chain seq x y z
N MET A 1 -19.70 10.92 -2.35
CA MET A 1 -20.25 9.58 -2.02
C MET A 1 -19.33 8.93 -0.99
N ALA A 2 -19.88 8.27 0.02
CA ALA A 2 -19.09 7.57 1.02
C ALA A 2 -18.40 6.35 0.38
N GLU A 3 -17.12 6.13 0.72
CA GLU A 3 -16.41 4.91 0.33
C GLU A 3 -16.92 3.74 1.14
N LEU A 4 -17.32 2.67 0.46
CA LEU A 4 -17.73 1.41 1.07
C LEU A 4 -16.62 0.38 0.95
N TRP A 5 -16.43 -0.41 1.99
CA TRP A 5 -15.53 -1.54 2.03
C TRP A 5 -16.30 -2.84 2.16
N ASP A 6 -15.97 -3.84 1.37
CA ASP A 6 -16.44 -5.21 1.60
C ASP A 6 -15.85 -5.76 2.89
N ILE A 7 -16.64 -6.52 3.63
CA ILE A 7 -16.21 -7.18 4.86
C ILE A 7 -15.92 -8.65 4.57
N TYR A 8 -14.79 -9.09 5.12
CA TYR A 8 -14.26 -10.45 4.99
C TYR A 8 -14.23 -11.13 6.36
N ASP A 9 -14.40 -12.45 6.37
CA ASP A 9 -14.18 -13.27 7.55
C ASP A 9 -12.69 -13.57 7.78
N ILE A 10 -12.38 -14.34 8.84
CA ILE A 10 -10.98 -14.70 9.18
C ILE A 10 -10.28 -15.54 8.10
N ASN A 11 -11.04 -16.21 7.23
CA ASN A 11 -10.52 -16.97 6.09
C ASN A 11 -10.45 -16.15 4.80
N LYS A 12 -10.65 -14.82 4.91
CA LYS A 12 -10.66 -13.86 3.78
C LYS A 12 -11.77 -14.15 2.76
N ASN A 13 -12.91 -14.70 3.20
CA ASN A 13 -14.10 -14.82 2.38
C ASN A 13 -15.02 -13.61 2.60
N LYS A 14 -15.65 -13.11 1.53
CA LYS A 14 -16.65 -12.05 1.65
C LYS A 14 -17.84 -12.50 2.49
N THR A 15 -18.24 -11.67 3.45
CA THR A 15 -19.40 -11.94 4.30
C THR A 15 -20.73 -11.50 3.68
N GLY A 16 -20.68 -10.71 2.60
CA GLY A 16 -21.85 -10.06 2.00
C GLY A 16 -22.21 -8.72 2.66
N ARG A 17 -21.48 -8.32 3.71
CA ARG A 17 -21.64 -7.02 4.36
C ARG A 17 -20.67 -6.00 3.80
N THR A 18 -21.05 -4.72 3.90
CA THR A 18 -20.18 -3.59 3.66
C THR A 18 -20.16 -2.66 4.88
N VAL A 19 -19.07 -1.89 5.02
CA VAL A 19 -18.92 -0.85 6.02
C VAL A 19 -18.45 0.43 5.33
N GLU A 20 -18.98 1.55 5.77
CA GLU A 20 -18.53 2.86 5.31
C GLU A 20 -17.18 3.23 5.94
N ARG A 21 -16.25 3.78 5.16
CA ARG A 21 -14.97 4.27 5.65
C ARG A 21 -15.15 5.30 6.76
N GLY A 22 -14.45 5.10 7.88
CA GLY A 22 -14.54 5.96 9.05
C GLY A 22 -15.67 5.59 10.02
N VAL A 23 -16.57 4.69 9.63
CA VAL A 23 -17.60 4.12 10.52
C VAL A 23 -17.11 2.77 11.02
N TYR A 24 -16.75 2.69 12.30
CA TYR A 24 -16.19 1.46 12.90
C TYR A 24 -17.31 0.46 13.23
N GLY A 25 -17.88 -0.16 12.19
CA GLY A 25 -18.97 -1.16 12.31
C GLY A 25 -18.50 -2.61 12.18
N PHE A 26 -17.23 -2.91 12.43
CA PHE A 26 -16.69 -4.27 12.39
C PHE A 26 -17.15 -5.09 13.58
N LYS A 27 -17.57 -6.32 13.33
CA LYS A 27 -17.81 -7.33 14.37
C LYS A 27 -16.53 -8.12 14.64
N GLU A 28 -16.51 -8.89 15.71
CA GLU A 28 -15.40 -9.81 15.99
C GLU A 28 -15.18 -10.77 14.82
N GLY A 29 -13.93 -10.94 14.37
CA GLY A 29 -13.57 -11.80 13.25
C GLY A 29 -13.89 -11.21 11.87
N GLU A 30 -14.24 -9.94 11.78
CA GLU A 30 -14.47 -9.22 10.53
C GLU A 30 -13.25 -8.34 10.16
N TYR A 31 -12.93 -8.30 8.88
CA TYR A 31 -11.77 -7.58 8.32
C TYR A 31 -12.15 -6.85 7.04
N HIS A 32 -11.40 -5.81 6.68
CA HIS A 32 -11.38 -5.30 5.31
C HIS A 32 -10.01 -5.59 4.67
N ILE A 33 -9.78 -5.17 3.45
CA ILE A 33 -8.49 -5.36 2.76
C ILE A 33 -7.83 -4.01 2.53
N VAL A 34 -6.55 -3.95 2.91
CA VAL A 34 -5.63 -2.84 2.61
C VAL A 34 -4.56 -3.35 1.67
N VAL A 35 -4.17 -2.56 0.71
CA VAL A 35 -3.12 -2.89 -0.26
C VAL A 35 -1.95 -1.92 -0.15
N THR A 36 -0.74 -2.42 -0.36
CA THR A 36 0.47 -1.59 -0.46
C THR A 36 1.32 -2.06 -1.63
N GLY A 37 1.72 -1.13 -2.47
CA GLY A 37 2.60 -1.36 -3.61
C GLY A 37 4.06 -1.09 -3.26
N ILE A 38 4.90 -2.10 -3.38
CA ILE A 38 6.35 -1.99 -3.28
C ILE A 38 6.90 -1.89 -4.69
N ILE A 39 7.43 -0.74 -5.05
CA ILE A 39 7.96 -0.50 -6.39
C ILE A 39 9.49 -0.46 -6.31
N LEU A 40 10.15 -1.35 -7.04
CA LEU A 40 11.61 -1.40 -7.16
C LEU A 40 12.04 -0.96 -8.57
N ASN A 41 13.07 -0.14 -8.64
CA ASN A 41 13.71 0.19 -9.93
C ASN A 41 14.76 -0.88 -10.34
N SER A 42 15.46 -0.66 -11.46
CA SER A 42 16.51 -1.57 -11.94
C SER A 42 17.70 -1.72 -10.99
N LYS A 43 17.90 -0.76 -10.08
CA LYS A 43 18.94 -0.81 -9.04
C LYS A 43 18.44 -1.44 -7.74
N ASN A 44 17.20 -1.95 -7.72
CA ASN A 44 16.53 -2.46 -6.52
C ASN A 44 16.30 -1.39 -5.42
N GLU A 45 16.29 -0.12 -5.79
CA GLU A 45 15.87 0.95 -4.88
C GLU A 45 14.35 1.00 -4.79
N ILE A 46 13.83 1.37 -3.63
CA ILE A 46 12.41 1.40 -3.27
C ILE A 46 11.87 2.80 -3.53
N LEU A 47 10.75 2.92 -4.25
CA LEU A 47 10.02 4.17 -4.37
C LEU A 47 9.24 4.44 -3.09
N ILE A 48 9.46 5.60 -2.50
CA ILE A 48 8.67 6.10 -1.38
C ILE A 48 8.15 7.50 -1.68
N THR A 49 7.00 7.83 -1.10
CA THR A 49 6.36 9.14 -1.25
C THR A 49 6.17 9.82 0.10
N LYS A 50 6.18 11.15 0.09
CA LYS A 50 5.95 11.99 1.27
C LYS A 50 4.49 12.34 1.38
N ARG A 51 3.87 12.00 2.50
CA ARG A 51 2.46 12.24 2.78
C ARG A 51 2.17 13.73 2.89
N ALA A 52 1.06 14.16 2.30
CA ALA A 52 0.60 15.54 2.41
C ALA A 52 0.37 15.93 3.89
N PRO A 53 0.59 17.20 4.27
CA PRO A 53 0.52 17.64 5.66
C PRO A 53 -0.83 17.41 6.36
N PHE A 54 -1.94 17.39 5.60
CA PHE A 54 -3.29 17.19 6.13
C PHE A 54 -3.64 15.73 6.44
N LYS A 55 -2.85 14.79 5.96
CA LYS A 55 -3.08 13.35 6.21
C LYS A 55 -2.61 12.95 7.61
N ARG A 56 -3.17 11.83 8.14
CA ARG A 56 -2.56 11.16 9.30
C ARG A 56 -1.11 10.84 8.97
N PHE A 57 -0.20 11.10 9.89
CA PHE A 57 1.25 11.03 9.68
C PHE A 57 1.76 11.95 8.56
N GLY A 58 1.13 13.13 8.37
CA GLY A 58 1.56 14.12 7.36
C GLY A 58 3.02 14.48 7.47
N GLY A 59 3.70 14.58 6.33
CA GLY A 59 5.13 14.85 6.25
C GLY A 59 6.05 13.64 6.41
N MET A 60 5.54 12.49 6.85
CA MET A 60 6.29 11.22 6.88
C MET A 60 6.28 10.55 5.51
N TRP A 61 7.19 9.59 5.32
CA TRP A 61 7.35 8.84 4.08
C TRP A 61 6.70 7.46 4.15
N GLU A 62 6.25 6.94 3.01
CA GLU A 62 5.59 5.65 2.92
C GLU A 62 5.76 5.00 1.54
N CYS A 63 5.42 3.71 1.43
CA CYS A 63 5.05 3.09 0.16
C CYS A 63 3.56 3.33 -0.10
N ASN A 64 3.19 3.47 -1.38
CA ASN A 64 1.83 3.85 -1.77
C ASN A 64 0.82 2.71 -1.61
N GLY A 65 -0.42 3.04 -1.28
CA GLY A 65 -1.51 2.10 -1.13
C GLY A 65 -2.66 2.66 -0.31
N GLY A 66 -3.68 1.84 -0.13
CA GLY A 66 -4.87 2.22 0.61
C GLY A 66 -5.84 1.07 0.80
N SER A 67 -7.07 1.37 1.18
CA SER A 67 -8.13 0.37 1.32
C SER A 67 -8.77 0.07 -0.03
N ILE A 68 -9.06 -1.20 -0.31
CA ILE A 68 -9.83 -1.55 -1.49
C ILE A 68 -11.30 -1.15 -1.30
N LEU A 69 -11.97 -0.79 -2.38
CA LEU A 69 -13.37 -0.44 -2.38
C LEU A 69 -14.26 -1.69 -2.48
N ALA A 70 -15.51 -1.58 -2.04
CA ALA A 70 -16.49 -2.64 -2.23
C ALA A 70 -16.62 -3.00 -3.71
N GLY A 71 -16.55 -4.28 -4.03
CA GLY A 71 -16.56 -4.80 -5.39
C GLY A 71 -15.20 -4.93 -6.05
N GLU A 72 -14.13 -4.35 -5.50
CA GLU A 72 -12.77 -4.56 -5.97
C GLU A 72 -12.16 -5.83 -5.36
N ASP A 73 -11.27 -6.49 -6.09
CA ASP A 73 -10.30 -7.41 -5.53
C ASP A 73 -8.99 -6.66 -5.14
N SER A 74 -8.10 -7.37 -4.49
CA SER A 74 -6.83 -6.80 -4.01
C SER A 74 -5.95 -6.26 -5.13
N LEU A 75 -5.92 -6.93 -6.29
CA LEU A 75 -5.14 -6.49 -7.45
C LEU A 75 -5.74 -5.23 -8.08
N GLN A 76 -7.05 -5.19 -8.27
CA GLN A 76 -7.75 -4.01 -8.77
C GLN A 76 -7.52 -2.81 -7.85
N GLY A 77 -7.59 -3.04 -6.54
CA GLY A 77 -7.36 -1.99 -5.53
C GLY A 77 -5.97 -1.39 -5.62
N ILE A 78 -4.91 -2.21 -5.66
CA ILE A 78 -3.54 -1.66 -5.74
C ILE A 78 -3.29 -0.92 -7.06
N LEU A 79 -3.80 -1.40 -8.18
CA LEU A 79 -3.64 -0.72 -9.47
C LEU A 79 -4.35 0.65 -9.47
N ARG A 80 -5.53 0.75 -8.86
CA ARG A 80 -6.26 2.01 -8.70
C ARG A 80 -5.49 2.97 -7.79
N GLU A 81 -5.06 2.51 -6.60
CA GLU A 81 -4.33 3.34 -5.64
C GLU A 81 -3.03 3.93 -6.23
N LEU A 82 -2.23 3.12 -6.92
CA LEU A 82 -1.01 3.62 -7.56
C LEU A 82 -1.29 4.66 -8.65
N LYS A 83 -2.38 4.50 -9.41
CA LYS A 83 -2.82 5.50 -10.39
C LYS A 83 -3.28 6.80 -9.72
N GLU A 84 -4.05 6.71 -8.64
CA GLU A 84 -4.58 7.88 -7.92
C GLU A 84 -3.48 8.65 -7.19
N GLU A 85 -2.58 7.95 -6.51
CA GLU A 85 -1.54 8.57 -5.70
C GLU A 85 -0.31 9.02 -6.52
N LEU A 86 0.11 8.24 -7.52
CA LEU A 86 1.32 8.54 -8.32
C LEU A 86 1.01 9.13 -9.70
N GLY A 87 -0.18 8.89 -10.24
CA GLY A 87 -0.51 9.17 -11.65
C GLY A 87 0.07 8.14 -12.61
N VAL A 88 0.68 7.06 -12.12
CA VAL A 88 1.33 6.03 -12.92
C VAL A 88 0.39 4.85 -13.11
N VAL A 89 0.14 4.47 -14.36
CA VAL A 89 -0.68 3.30 -14.69
C VAL A 89 0.19 2.06 -14.81
N PHE A 90 -0.04 1.08 -13.95
CA PHE A 90 0.54 -0.25 -14.03
C PHE A 90 -0.42 -1.22 -14.68
N LYS A 91 0.12 -2.19 -15.40
CA LYS A 91 -0.65 -3.29 -15.95
C LYS A 91 -0.75 -4.43 -14.93
N GLN A 92 -1.79 -5.23 -15.06
CA GLN A 92 -2.03 -6.39 -14.21
C GLN A 92 -0.84 -7.37 -14.22
N GLU A 93 -0.21 -7.54 -15.38
CA GLU A 93 0.93 -8.45 -15.58
C GLU A 93 2.22 -7.97 -14.89
N GLU A 94 2.30 -6.70 -14.50
CA GLU A 94 3.43 -6.14 -13.77
C GLU A 94 3.36 -6.42 -12.27
N ALA A 95 2.18 -6.79 -11.77
CA ALA A 95 1.94 -7.00 -10.34
C ALA A 95 2.32 -8.41 -9.91
N ILE A 96 3.15 -8.53 -8.88
CA ILE A 96 3.51 -9.79 -8.23
C ILE A 96 3.01 -9.73 -6.80
N PHE A 97 2.20 -10.71 -6.38
CA PHE A 97 1.78 -10.82 -4.99
C PHE A 97 2.97 -11.17 -4.11
N LEU A 98 3.26 -10.34 -3.11
CA LEU A 98 4.43 -10.50 -2.26
C LEU A 98 4.10 -11.23 -0.96
N LYS A 99 3.13 -10.72 -0.20
CA LYS A 99 2.81 -11.23 1.15
C LYS A 99 1.46 -10.72 1.61
N GLU A 100 0.77 -11.52 2.42
CA GLU A 100 -0.41 -11.12 3.18
C GLU A 100 -0.07 -11.02 4.66
N ILE A 101 -0.58 -9.99 5.33
CA ILE A 101 -0.41 -9.77 6.77
C ILE A 101 -1.79 -9.50 7.36
N ARG A 102 -2.26 -10.36 8.30
CA ARG A 102 -3.48 -10.08 9.06
C ARG A 102 -3.15 -9.17 10.24
N ARG A 103 -3.94 -8.12 10.41
CA ARG A 103 -3.85 -7.19 11.51
C ARG A 103 -5.17 -7.13 12.26
N ASP A 104 -5.14 -7.44 13.57
CA ASP A 104 -6.34 -7.49 14.41
C ASP A 104 -6.63 -6.16 15.15
N LYS A 105 -5.84 -5.10 14.86
CA LYS A 105 -6.06 -3.74 15.42
C LYS A 105 -7.17 -3.03 14.64
N LEU A 106 -7.93 -2.16 15.32
CA LEU A 106 -9.00 -1.38 14.68
C LEU A 106 -8.47 -0.28 13.73
N PRO A 107 -9.01 -0.19 12.51
CA PRO A 107 -9.88 -1.17 11.86
C PRO A 107 -9.10 -2.44 11.49
N PRO A 108 -9.66 -3.65 11.75
CA PRO A 108 -8.96 -4.90 11.45
C PRO A 108 -8.92 -5.15 9.95
N ASP A 109 -7.77 -5.60 9.45
CA ASP A 109 -7.57 -5.79 8.02
C ASP A 109 -6.67 -6.97 7.67
N PHE A 110 -6.78 -7.40 6.41
CA PHE A 110 -5.73 -8.11 5.70
C PHE A 110 -4.98 -7.08 4.87
N LYS A 111 -3.67 -6.96 5.09
CA LYS A 111 -2.79 -6.12 4.30
C LYS A 111 -2.08 -6.96 3.25
N ASP A 112 -2.38 -6.70 2.00
CA ASP A 112 -1.75 -7.34 0.86
C ASP A 112 -0.61 -6.47 0.34
N LEU A 113 0.60 -7.00 0.34
CA LEU A 113 1.77 -6.37 -0.28
C LEU A 113 1.92 -6.86 -1.72
N TRP A 114 1.97 -5.92 -2.65
CA TRP A 114 2.17 -6.15 -4.07
C TRP A 114 3.52 -5.59 -4.53
N LEU A 115 4.24 -6.34 -5.34
CA LEU A 115 5.55 -5.98 -5.87
C LEU A 115 5.44 -5.59 -7.34
N PHE A 116 6.12 -4.51 -7.69
CA PHE A 116 6.27 -4.01 -9.06
C PHE A 116 7.75 -3.75 -9.35
N LYS A 117 8.19 -4.10 -10.55
CA LYS A 117 9.56 -3.80 -11.01
C LYS A 117 9.48 -2.85 -12.19
N ARG A 118 9.78 -1.57 -11.97
CA ARG A 118 9.70 -0.54 -13.01
C ARG A 118 10.58 0.66 -12.71
N ASN A 119 11.32 1.12 -13.72
CA ASN A 119 11.93 2.44 -13.67
C ASN A 119 10.86 3.50 -14.00
N ILE A 120 10.60 4.39 -13.07
CA ILE A 120 9.64 5.48 -13.23
C ILE A 120 10.44 6.77 -13.28
N LYS A 121 10.23 7.56 -14.34
CA LYS A 121 10.84 8.87 -14.50
C LYS A 121 10.10 9.91 -13.66
N LYS A 122 10.79 10.97 -13.24
CA LYS A 122 10.21 12.06 -12.47
C LYS A 122 8.96 12.65 -13.13
N GLU A 123 8.98 12.80 -14.45
CA GLU A 123 7.90 13.38 -15.23
C GLU A 123 6.64 12.53 -15.30
N GLU A 124 6.73 11.23 -14.97
CA GLU A 124 5.59 10.31 -14.91
C GLU A 124 4.78 10.45 -13.63
N ILE A 125 5.38 11.01 -12.55
CA ILE A 125 4.74 11.14 -11.23
C ILE A 125 4.08 12.52 -11.11
N THR A 126 2.77 12.55 -10.90
CA THR A 126 1.97 13.78 -10.92
C THR A 126 1.16 14.04 -9.65
N PHE A 127 1.04 13.05 -8.75
CA PHE A 127 0.23 13.14 -7.52
C PHE A 127 -1.20 13.65 -7.76
N PRO A 128 -2.04 12.96 -8.57
CA PRO A 128 -3.32 13.49 -9.02
C PRO A 128 -4.32 13.80 -7.91
N ASP A 129 -4.31 13.01 -6.83
CA ASP A 129 -5.20 13.18 -5.68
C ASP A 129 -4.68 14.21 -4.64
N GLY A 130 -3.43 14.66 -4.78
CA GLY A 130 -2.79 15.60 -3.85
C GLY A 130 -2.47 15.01 -2.47
N GLU A 131 -2.56 13.69 -2.29
CA GLU A 131 -2.29 13.03 -1.02
C GLU A 131 -0.80 12.82 -0.73
N ALA A 132 0.05 12.95 -1.75
CA ALA A 132 1.50 12.99 -1.64
C ALA A 132 2.05 14.30 -2.21
N THR A 133 3.23 14.74 -1.71
CA THR A 133 3.85 16.01 -2.10
C THR A 133 5.24 15.86 -2.69
N ASP A 134 5.86 14.70 -2.52
CA ASP A 134 7.22 14.43 -2.98
C ASP A 134 7.45 12.93 -3.10
N PHE A 135 8.52 12.52 -3.78
CA PHE A 135 8.95 11.13 -3.88
C PHE A 135 10.48 11.03 -3.92
N MET A 136 11.00 9.88 -3.54
CA MET A 136 12.41 9.52 -3.72
C MET A 136 12.59 8.03 -3.91
N TRP A 137 13.71 7.64 -4.49
CA TRP A 137 14.22 6.28 -4.53
C TRP A 137 15.22 6.10 -3.41
N VAL A 138 15.07 5.05 -2.61
CA VAL A 138 15.97 4.75 -1.49
C VAL A 138 16.41 3.30 -1.54
N THR A 139 17.65 3.05 -1.11
CA THR A 139 18.12 1.68 -0.87
C THR A 139 17.42 1.08 0.35
N ILE A 140 17.44 -0.25 0.50
CA ILE A 140 16.87 -0.88 1.69
C ILE A 140 17.56 -0.41 2.98
N ASP A 141 18.86 -0.15 2.95
CA ASP A 141 19.59 0.35 4.13
C ASP A 141 19.15 1.77 4.52
N GLU A 142 18.97 2.65 3.54
CA GLU A 142 18.41 3.99 3.76
C GLU A 142 16.98 3.91 4.28
N PHE A 143 16.13 3.05 3.69
CA PHE A 143 14.75 2.83 4.13
C PHE A 143 14.71 2.38 5.60
N MET A 144 15.51 1.39 5.99
CA MET A 144 15.56 0.90 7.36
C MET A 144 16.04 1.97 8.34
N LYS A 145 17.05 2.76 7.97
CA LYS A 145 17.52 3.89 8.76
C LYS A 145 16.45 4.97 8.93
N MET A 146 15.72 5.28 7.86
CA MET A 146 14.58 6.20 7.93
C MET A 146 13.47 5.67 8.84
N TYR A 147 13.19 4.37 8.81
CA TYR A 147 12.20 3.75 9.70
C TYR A 147 12.63 3.84 11.17
N GLU A 148 13.88 3.51 11.50
CA GLU A 148 14.44 3.63 12.85
C GLU A 148 14.39 5.08 13.36
N ASN A 149 14.62 6.06 12.49
CA ASN A 149 14.54 7.49 12.80
C ASN A 149 13.11 8.06 12.80
N LYS A 150 12.08 7.19 12.65
CA LYS A 150 10.66 7.58 12.64
C LYS A 150 10.30 8.58 11.50
N ILE A 151 10.97 8.45 10.37
CA ILE A 151 10.72 9.22 9.14
C ILE A 151 9.73 8.47 8.24
N ILE A 152 9.73 7.14 8.31
CA ILE A 152 8.73 6.26 7.67
C ILE A 152 7.54 6.06 8.61
N ILE A 153 6.32 5.98 8.07
CA ILE A 153 5.12 5.71 8.87
C ILE A 153 5.24 4.40 9.64
N PRO A 154 4.75 4.33 10.89
CA PRO A 154 4.91 3.15 11.74
C PRO A 154 4.10 1.93 11.27
N THR A 155 3.12 2.13 10.37
CA THR A 155 2.20 1.09 9.89
C THR A 155 2.61 0.48 8.55
N ILE A 156 3.88 0.62 8.16
CA ILE A 156 4.34 0.24 6.82
C ILE A 156 4.31 -1.28 6.58
N ASP A 157 4.59 -2.10 7.61
CA ASP A 157 4.65 -3.56 7.53
C ASP A 157 5.54 -4.10 6.38
N PHE A 158 6.57 -3.35 6.04
CA PHE A 158 7.58 -3.70 5.04
C PHE A 158 8.97 -3.39 5.60
N GLY A 159 9.87 -4.32 5.46
CA GLY A 159 11.24 -4.18 5.92
C GLY A 159 12.19 -5.11 5.15
N ARG A 160 13.32 -5.42 5.76
CA ARG A 160 14.38 -6.22 5.12
C ARG A 160 13.94 -7.64 4.76
N GLU A 161 13.09 -8.26 5.56
CA GLU A 161 12.57 -9.61 5.27
C GLU A 161 11.74 -9.61 3.98
N GLU A 162 10.76 -8.72 3.89
CA GLU A 162 9.89 -8.57 2.73
C GLU A 162 10.67 -8.12 1.48
N TYR A 163 11.67 -7.25 1.67
CA TYR A 163 12.56 -6.84 0.58
C TYR A 163 13.37 -8.03 0.03
N ASN A 164 13.94 -8.87 0.90
CA ASN A 164 14.66 -10.06 0.47
C ASN A 164 13.75 -11.07 -0.25
N LEU A 165 12.50 -11.21 0.21
CA LEU A 165 11.49 -12.02 -0.47
C LEU A 165 11.19 -11.44 -1.87
N ALA A 166 11.05 -10.12 -1.99
CA ALA A 166 10.83 -9.44 -3.27
C ALA A 166 11.96 -9.72 -4.26
N LEU A 167 13.22 -9.64 -3.83
CA LEU A 167 14.37 -9.93 -4.69
C LEU A 167 14.38 -11.38 -5.17
N LYS A 168 13.98 -12.35 -4.34
CA LYS A 168 13.84 -13.76 -4.74
C LYS A 168 12.77 -13.97 -5.80
N LEU A 169 11.64 -13.26 -5.69
CA LEU A 169 10.55 -13.35 -6.67
C LEU A 169 10.92 -12.73 -8.02
N LEU A 170 11.87 -11.80 -8.04
CA LEU A 170 12.35 -11.11 -9.25
C LEU A 170 13.55 -11.78 -9.90
N SER A 171 14.16 -12.75 -9.24
CA SER A 171 15.33 -13.49 -9.76
C SER A 171 14.99 -14.59 -10.76
#